data_63ac2eccb3fce7ee3b0049c59cdb216d
#
_entry.id   63ac2eccb3fce7ee3b0049c59cdb216d
#
_cell.length_a   1.000
_cell.length_b   1.000
_cell.length_c   1.000
_cell.angle_alpha   90.00
_cell.angle_beta   90.00
_cell.angle_gamma   90.00
#
_symmetry.space_group_name_H-M   'P 1'
#
loop_
_entity.id
_entity.type
_entity.pdbx_description
1 polymer ?
#
loop_
_entity_poly.entity_id
_entity_poly.type
_entity_poly.pdbx_seq_one_letter_code
_entity_poly.pdbx_strand_id
1 'polypeptide(L)'
;HNKVVEKYAKDLEVVGEDSEPVVLVPFSEWVGPAEEYGERYREEILEAAAIAEWQPRWGADAKINNILKEEGTQYFTDLCFSTGKTIMSKTQKETIDSIVNSLKTNPRTSYFSNREAFENPFVNVTIYYQFPLFFEYQDIKCKALLDILILVRDEEGKILEAVPVDVKTMHGNTYHFLSSLKTRRYDIQAAWYTIGLVQYFGISEDI
;
A
#
# COMPACT_ATOMS: atom_id res chain seq x y z
N HIS A 1 13.72 6.57 7.74
CA HIS A 1 14.49 7.78 7.46
C HIS A 1 14.60 8.66 8.69
N ASN A 2 13.50 9.17 9.26
CA ASN A 2 13.55 10.03 10.44
C ASN A 2 14.23 9.36 11.66
N LYS A 3 13.98 8.07 11.91
CA LYS A 3 14.62 7.33 13.02
C LYS A 3 16.13 7.16 12.84
N VAL A 4 16.60 7.02 11.60
CA VAL A 4 18.05 6.96 11.30
C VAL A 4 18.65 8.32 11.50
N VAL A 5 18.05 9.37 10.91
CA VAL A 5 18.51 10.76 11.07
C VAL A 5 18.45 11.20 12.52
N GLU A 6 17.39 10.85 13.27
CA GLU A 6 17.27 11.14 14.72
C GLU A 6 18.29 10.37 15.57
N LYS A 7 18.60 9.12 15.18
CA LYS A 7 19.64 8.34 15.88
C LYS A 7 21.02 8.94 15.61
N TYR A 8 21.36 9.22 14.35
CA TYR A 8 22.64 9.87 14.02
C TYR A 8 22.75 11.28 14.61
N ALA A 9 21.68 12.05 14.71
CA ALA A 9 21.69 13.33 15.41
C ALA A 9 21.94 13.17 16.92
N LYS A 10 21.40 12.13 17.55
CA LYS A 10 21.68 11.81 18.96
C LYS A 10 23.06 11.26 19.20
N ASP A 11 23.58 10.42 18.30
CA ASP A 11 24.92 9.86 18.41
C ASP A 11 25.98 10.95 18.16
N LEU A 12 25.69 11.97 17.35
CA LEU A 12 26.52 13.18 17.20
C LEU A 12 26.62 14.03 18.49
N GLU A 13 25.61 13.99 19.36
CA GLU A 13 25.65 14.65 20.68
C GLU A 13 26.45 13.90 21.74
N VAL A 14 26.74 12.61 21.52
CA VAL A 14 27.44 11.71 22.47
C VAL A 14 28.92 11.50 22.12
N VAL A 15 29.36 11.96 20.94
CA VAL A 15 30.77 11.87 20.55
C VAL A 15 31.55 12.93 21.31
N GLY A 16 32.43 12.50 22.22
CA GLY A 16 33.26 13.38 23.04
C GLY A 16 34.08 14.37 22.22
N GLU A 17 34.47 15.45 22.87
CA GLU A 17 35.07 16.67 22.29
C GLU A 17 36.30 16.49 21.37
N ASP A 18 36.80 15.26 21.15
CA ASP A 18 38.02 14.97 20.40
C ASP A 18 37.82 14.17 19.09
N SER A 19 36.59 13.88 18.64
CA SER A 19 36.34 13.20 17.37
C SER A 19 35.65 14.15 16.38
N GLU A 20 36.32 14.42 15.27
CA GLU A 20 35.70 15.15 14.15
C GLU A 20 34.43 14.40 13.69
N PRO A 21 33.29 15.11 13.52
CA PRO A 21 32.07 14.45 13.06
C PRO A 21 32.33 13.82 11.69
N VAL A 22 32.02 12.54 11.55
CA VAL A 22 32.11 11.84 10.25
C VAL A 22 31.01 12.42 9.36
N VAL A 23 31.40 13.34 8.47
CA VAL A 23 30.50 13.85 7.45
C VAL A 23 30.33 12.77 6.40
N LEU A 24 29.13 12.17 6.35
CA LEU A 24 28.77 11.22 5.31
C LEU A 24 28.70 11.93 3.96
N VAL A 25 29.63 11.64 3.08
CA VAL A 25 29.59 12.10 1.68
C VAL A 25 28.62 11.20 0.93
N PRO A 26 27.60 11.74 0.24
CA PRO A 26 26.73 10.93 -0.62
C PRO A 26 27.54 10.18 -1.68
N PHE A 27 27.18 8.92 -1.98
CA PHE A 27 27.92 8.13 -2.99
C PHE A 27 27.93 8.80 -4.36
N SER A 28 26.90 9.54 -4.73
CA SER A 28 26.84 10.35 -5.94
C SER A 28 27.86 11.49 -6.00
N GLU A 29 28.42 11.90 -4.86
CA GLU A 29 29.43 12.97 -4.72
C GLU A 29 30.82 12.39 -4.41
N TRP A 30 30.93 11.07 -4.28
CA TRP A 30 32.19 10.41 -3.99
C TRP A 30 33.15 10.44 -5.18
N VAL A 31 34.36 10.91 -4.95
CA VAL A 31 35.42 10.96 -5.94
C VAL A 31 36.48 9.91 -5.54
N GLY A 32 36.30 8.68 -6.01
CA GLY A 32 37.21 7.57 -5.72
C GLY A 32 36.61 6.22 -6.13
N PRO A 33 37.37 5.13 -5.95
CA PRO A 33 36.85 3.77 -6.18
C PRO A 33 35.66 3.47 -5.28
N ALA A 34 34.69 2.75 -5.84
CA ALA A 34 33.47 2.37 -5.09
C ALA A 34 33.80 1.45 -3.90
N GLU A 35 34.83 0.62 -4.02
CA GLU A 35 35.33 -0.26 -2.99
C GLU A 35 35.81 0.52 -1.75
N GLU A 36 36.52 1.62 -1.94
CA GLU A 36 37.00 2.49 -0.85
C GLU A 36 35.82 3.16 -0.13
N TYR A 37 34.78 3.56 -0.87
CA TYR A 37 33.55 4.06 -0.26
C TYR A 37 32.88 2.99 0.60
N GLY A 38 32.77 1.77 0.07
CA GLY A 38 32.16 0.65 0.77
C GLY A 38 32.90 0.23 2.01
N GLU A 39 34.25 0.32 2.03
CA GLU A 39 35.04 0.06 3.22
C GLU A 39 34.92 1.18 4.25
N ARG A 40 34.97 2.43 3.81
CA ARG A 40 34.89 3.61 4.68
C ARG A 40 33.56 3.75 5.40
N TYR A 41 32.46 3.49 4.71
CA TYR A 41 31.10 3.66 5.21
C TYR A 41 30.38 2.31 5.42
N ARG A 42 31.16 1.26 5.71
CA ARG A 42 30.65 -0.12 5.79
C ARG A 42 29.53 -0.27 6.81
N GLU A 43 29.72 0.26 8.00
CA GLU A 43 28.76 0.11 9.10
C GLU A 43 27.49 0.87 8.82
N GLU A 44 27.59 2.10 8.33
CA GLU A 44 26.47 2.94 7.97
C GLU A 44 25.62 2.36 6.84
N ILE A 45 26.29 1.81 5.81
CA ILE A 45 25.62 1.14 4.69
C ILE A 45 24.84 -0.09 5.20
N LEU A 46 25.43 -0.89 6.07
CA LEU A 46 24.78 -2.10 6.59
C LEU A 46 23.66 -1.75 7.55
N GLU A 47 23.80 -0.73 8.38
CA GLU A 47 22.73 -0.25 9.26
C GLU A 47 21.55 0.28 8.43
N ALA A 48 21.81 1.11 7.42
CA ALA A 48 20.79 1.60 6.51
C ALA A 48 20.10 0.46 5.75
N ALA A 49 20.86 -0.54 5.28
CA ALA A 49 20.30 -1.73 4.63
C ALA A 49 19.44 -2.57 5.59
N ALA A 50 19.79 -2.64 6.87
CA ALA A 50 18.99 -3.34 7.87
C ALA A 50 17.68 -2.61 8.18
N ILE A 51 17.71 -1.28 8.30
CA ILE A 51 16.52 -0.45 8.52
C ILE A 51 15.57 -0.52 7.34
N ALA A 52 16.11 -0.53 6.11
CA ALA A 52 15.35 -0.67 4.89
C ALA A 52 14.88 -2.10 4.60
N GLU A 53 15.23 -3.08 5.46
CA GLU A 53 15.00 -4.51 5.23
C GLU A 53 15.52 -5.00 3.87
N TRP A 54 16.57 -4.35 3.35
CA TRP A 54 17.10 -4.63 2.03
C TRP A 54 17.88 -5.94 2.02
N GLN A 55 17.43 -6.89 1.20
CA GLN A 55 18.03 -8.20 1.02
C GLN A 55 18.48 -8.85 2.37
N PRO A 56 17.55 -9.12 3.31
CA PRO A 56 17.88 -9.51 4.68
C PRO A 56 18.69 -10.83 4.76
N ARG A 57 18.61 -11.66 3.71
CA ARG A 57 19.31 -12.97 3.65
C ARG A 57 20.74 -12.88 3.08
N TRP A 58 21.14 -11.73 2.56
CA TRP A 58 22.46 -11.58 1.98
C TRP A 58 23.50 -11.26 3.07
N GLY A 59 24.73 -11.79 2.90
CA GLY A 59 25.87 -11.42 3.73
C GLY A 59 26.29 -9.96 3.51
N ALA A 60 27.05 -9.41 4.46
CA ALA A 60 27.47 -8.02 4.47
C ALA A 60 28.19 -7.59 3.15
N ASP A 61 29.17 -8.37 2.73
CA ASP A 61 29.95 -8.06 1.51
C ASP A 61 29.09 -8.11 0.26
N ALA A 62 28.17 -9.08 0.16
CA ALA A 62 27.25 -9.16 -0.97
C ALA A 62 26.29 -7.96 -1.01
N LYS A 63 25.83 -7.45 0.15
CA LYS A 63 25.02 -6.24 0.24
C LYS A 63 25.81 -5.03 -0.27
N ILE A 64 26.97 -4.78 0.29
CA ILE A 64 27.82 -3.64 -0.07
C ILE A 64 28.16 -3.66 -1.55
N ASN A 65 28.70 -4.77 -2.06
CA ASN A 65 29.07 -4.90 -3.47
C ASN A 65 27.90 -4.70 -4.45
N ASN A 66 26.67 -4.99 -4.03
CA ASN A 66 25.51 -4.77 -4.90
C ASN A 66 24.92 -3.35 -4.74
N ILE A 67 25.02 -2.73 -3.57
CA ILE A 67 24.63 -1.32 -3.39
C ILE A 67 25.54 -0.40 -4.19
N LEU A 68 26.84 -0.69 -4.25
CA LEU A 68 27.82 0.14 -4.97
C LEU A 68 27.81 -0.03 -6.49
N LYS A 69 27.04 -0.97 -7.05
CA LYS A 69 26.77 -1.01 -8.48
C LYS A 69 25.75 0.07 -8.85
N GLU A 70 25.86 0.63 -10.05
CA GLU A 70 24.98 1.70 -10.53
C GLU A 70 23.50 1.40 -10.31
N GLU A 71 23.04 0.21 -10.71
CA GLU A 71 21.66 -0.23 -10.54
C GLU A 71 21.27 -0.44 -9.05
N GLY A 72 22.21 -0.94 -8.25
CA GLY A 72 22.02 -1.16 -6.82
C GLY A 72 21.96 0.15 -6.05
N THR A 73 22.81 1.11 -6.41
CA THR A 73 22.84 2.46 -5.82
C THR A 73 21.52 3.18 -6.07
N GLN A 74 21.00 3.14 -7.29
CA GLN A 74 19.72 3.76 -7.62
C GLN A 74 18.59 3.13 -6.80
N TYR A 75 18.49 1.80 -6.79
CA TYR A 75 17.46 1.10 -6.01
C TYR A 75 17.56 1.40 -4.51
N PHE A 76 18.77 1.40 -3.95
CA PHE A 76 18.99 1.72 -2.54
C PHE A 76 18.61 3.17 -2.22
N THR A 77 18.97 4.10 -3.09
CA THR A 77 18.57 5.51 -2.97
C THR A 77 17.06 5.65 -2.99
N ASP A 78 16.39 5.03 -3.95
CA ASP A 78 14.93 5.04 -4.05
C ASP A 78 14.28 4.44 -2.80
N LEU A 79 14.85 3.37 -2.24
CA LEU A 79 14.38 2.75 -1.01
C LEU A 79 14.49 3.70 0.19
N CYS A 80 15.62 4.38 0.34
CA CYS A 80 15.84 5.36 1.42
C CYS A 80 14.88 6.55 1.32
N PHE A 81 14.53 6.99 0.12
CA PHE A 81 13.61 8.10 -0.12
C PHE A 81 12.14 7.70 -0.21
N SER A 82 11.82 6.42 -0.11
CA SER A 82 10.45 5.90 -0.26
C SER A 82 9.65 5.90 1.05
N THR A 83 10.01 6.72 2.03
CA THR A 83 9.33 6.76 3.34
C THR A 83 7.80 6.84 3.18
N GLY A 84 7.10 5.83 3.68
CA GLY A 84 5.65 5.72 3.57
C GLY A 84 5.14 5.32 2.18
N LYS A 85 6.01 4.91 1.26
CA LYS A 85 5.67 4.42 -0.08
C LYS A 85 6.18 3.00 -0.28
N THR A 86 5.48 2.22 -1.09
CA THR A 86 5.94 0.90 -1.51
C THR A 86 6.68 1.02 -2.83
N ILE A 87 7.94 0.57 -2.85
CA ILE A 87 8.71 0.47 -4.09
C ILE A 87 8.21 -0.75 -4.86
N MET A 88 7.94 -0.57 -6.13
CA MET A 88 7.54 -1.65 -7.03
C MET A 88 8.46 -1.69 -8.25
N SER A 89 8.68 -2.87 -8.80
CA SER A 89 9.41 -3.03 -10.05
C SER A 89 8.60 -2.47 -11.23
N LYS A 90 9.29 -2.16 -12.34
CA LYS A 90 8.63 -1.73 -13.59
C LYS A 90 7.55 -2.71 -14.03
N THR A 91 7.84 -4.02 -13.98
CA THR A 91 6.87 -5.07 -14.34
C THR A 91 5.65 -5.08 -13.43
N GLN A 92 5.83 -4.89 -12.12
CA GLN A 92 4.72 -4.78 -11.18
C GLN A 92 3.85 -3.54 -11.49
N LYS A 93 4.49 -2.40 -11.79
CA LYS A 93 3.78 -1.19 -12.20
C LYS A 93 2.97 -1.40 -13.47
N GLU A 94 3.58 -1.96 -14.52
CA GLU A 94 2.91 -2.27 -15.79
C GLU A 94 1.71 -3.21 -15.58
N THR A 95 1.86 -4.21 -14.72
CA THR A 95 0.78 -5.13 -14.36
C THR A 95 -0.37 -4.40 -13.67
N ILE A 96 -0.07 -3.55 -12.68
CA ILE A 96 -1.07 -2.76 -11.95
C ILE A 96 -1.76 -1.80 -12.91
N ASP A 97 -1.01 -1.07 -13.74
CA ASP A 97 -1.57 -0.13 -14.73
C ASP A 97 -2.51 -0.85 -15.71
N SER A 98 -2.15 -2.07 -16.14
CA SER A 98 -2.99 -2.90 -17.01
C SER A 98 -4.30 -3.32 -16.31
N ILE A 99 -4.22 -3.76 -15.05
CA ILE A 99 -5.40 -4.12 -14.26
C ILE A 99 -6.31 -2.91 -14.07
N VAL A 100 -5.76 -1.77 -13.66
CA VAL A 100 -6.51 -0.52 -13.46
C VAL A 100 -7.18 -0.07 -14.76
N ASN A 101 -6.44 -0.12 -15.87
CA ASN A 101 -7.00 0.24 -17.18
C ASN A 101 -8.13 -0.70 -17.58
N SER A 102 -7.97 -2.01 -17.37
CA SER A 102 -9.01 -2.99 -17.64
C SER A 102 -10.28 -2.75 -16.81
N LEU A 103 -10.14 -2.41 -15.53
CA LEU A 103 -11.28 -2.08 -14.66
C LEU A 103 -11.99 -0.80 -15.14
N LYS A 104 -11.25 0.22 -15.58
CA LYS A 104 -11.79 1.49 -16.05
C LYS A 104 -12.48 1.40 -17.41
N THR A 105 -11.99 0.52 -18.29
CA THR A 105 -12.50 0.42 -19.67
C THR A 105 -13.54 -0.67 -19.85
N ASN A 106 -13.63 -1.64 -18.94
CA ASN A 106 -14.64 -2.70 -19.02
C ASN A 106 -16.02 -2.14 -18.64
N PRO A 107 -17.04 -2.25 -19.53
CA PRO A 107 -18.39 -1.73 -19.26
C PRO A 107 -19.05 -2.25 -17.98
N ARG A 108 -18.62 -3.44 -17.50
CA ARG A 108 -19.16 -4.04 -16.27
C ARG A 108 -18.52 -3.54 -14.99
N THR A 109 -17.37 -2.86 -15.07
CA THR A 109 -16.61 -2.40 -13.90
C THR A 109 -16.26 -0.92 -13.94
N SER A 110 -16.41 -0.25 -15.09
CA SER A 110 -16.06 1.16 -15.25
C SER A 110 -16.80 2.08 -14.29
N TYR A 111 -18.03 1.73 -13.92
CA TYR A 111 -18.82 2.49 -12.95
C TYR A 111 -18.22 2.54 -11.55
N PHE A 112 -17.36 1.61 -11.16
CA PHE A 112 -16.65 1.67 -9.88
C PHE A 112 -15.69 2.85 -9.76
N SER A 113 -15.26 3.39 -10.90
CA SER A 113 -14.31 4.51 -10.97
C SER A 113 -14.91 5.77 -11.60
N ASN A 114 -16.13 5.69 -12.12
CA ASN A 114 -16.76 6.79 -12.84
C ASN A 114 -18.17 7.05 -12.30
N ARG A 115 -18.32 8.14 -11.55
CA ARG A 115 -19.61 8.59 -11.03
C ARG A 115 -20.61 8.92 -12.15
N GLU A 116 -20.11 9.43 -13.29
CA GLU A 116 -20.94 9.82 -14.43
C GLU A 116 -21.59 8.62 -15.15
N ALA A 117 -21.09 7.40 -14.88
CA ALA A 117 -21.70 6.17 -15.40
C ALA A 117 -23.09 5.87 -14.81
N PHE A 118 -23.47 6.55 -13.74
CA PHE A 118 -24.81 6.51 -13.17
C PHE A 118 -25.65 7.65 -13.73
N GLU A 119 -26.06 7.54 -14.99
CA GLU A 119 -26.77 8.58 -15.76
C GLU A 119 -28.24 8.80 -15.33
N ASN A 120 -28.53 8.70 -14.06
CA ASN A 120 -29.88 9.00 -13.56
C ASN A 120 -29.88 10.36 -12.86
N PRO A 121 -30.53 11.39 -13.42
CA PRO A 121 -30.57 12.73 -12.84
C PRO A 121 -31.37 12.82 -11.52
N PHE A 122 -32.19 11.81 -11.20
CA PHE A 122 -33.01 11.76 -10.01
C PHE A 122 -32.34 11.08 -8.81
N VAL A 123 -31.08 10.66 -8.95
CA VAL A 123 -30.34 10.01 -7.87
C VAL A 123 -28.95 10.62 -7.69
N ASN A 124 -28.54 10.71 -6.46
CA ASN A 124 -27.20 11.11 -6.08
C ASN A 124 -26.37 9.87 -5.77
N VAL A 125 -25.32 9.63 -6.58
CA VAL A 125 -24.38 8.53 -6.37
C VAL A 125 -23.12 9.04 -5.70
N THR A 126 -22.73 8.39 -4.62
CA THR A 126 -21.47 8.66 -3.92
C THR A 126 -20.65 7.37 -3.85
N ILE A 127 -19.39 7.43 -4.29
CA ILE A 127 -18.46 6.31 -4.23
C ILE A 127 -17.41 6.62 -3.16
N TYR A 128 -17.31 5.74 -2.18
CA TYR A 128 -16.30 5.78 -1.14
C TYR A 128 -15.29 4.66 -1.38
N TYR A 129 -14.01 4.98 -1.21
CA TYR A 129 -12.92 4.01 -1.26
C TYR A 129 -12.35 3.80 0.13
N GLN A 130 -12.01 2.56 0.45
CA GLN A 130 -11.47 2.17 1.77
C GLN A 130 -12.37 2.67 2.91
N PHE A 131 -13.67 2.36 2.81
CA PHE A 131 -14.67 2.84 3.77
C PHE A 131 -14.60 2.04 5.08
N PRO A 132 -14.29 2.68 6.21
CA PRO A 132 -14.28 2.02 7.50
C PRO A 132 -15.72 1.84 8.01
N LEU A 133 -16.10 0.62 8.30
CA LEU A 133 -17.40 0.25 8.80
C LEU A 133 -17.29 -0.24 10.24
N PHE A 134 -18.02 0.41 11.16
CA PHE A 134 -18.09 0.04 12.57
C PHE A 134 -19.52 -0.33 12.92
N PHE A 135 -19.71 -1.49 13.56
CA PHE A 135 -21.02 -2.00 13.91
C PHE A 135 -20.93 -2.96 15.11
N GLU A 136 -22.06 -3.40 15.62
CA GLU A 136 -22.14 -4.35 16.72
C GLU A 136 -22.89 -5.61 16.27
N TYR A 137 -22.36 -6.77 16.59
CA TYR A 137 -22.99 -8.04 16.29
C TYR A 137 -22.96 -8.93 17.54
N GLN A 138 -24.14 -9.29 18.07
CA GLN A 138 -24.27 -10.09 19.30
C GLN A 138 -23.45 -9.53 20.48
N ASP A 139 -23.59 -8.23 20.74
CA ASP A 139 -22.87 -7.48 21.79
C ASP A 139 -21.35 -7.39 21.58
N ILE A 140 -20.85 -7.76 20.40
CA ILE A 140 -19.43 -7.66 20.02
C ILE A 140 -19.23 -6.46 19.10
N LYS A 141 -18.32 -5.57 19.48
CA LYS A 141 -17.89 -4.45 18.63
C LYS A 141 -17.05 -4.96 17.45
N CYS A 142 -17.54 -4.69 16.25
CA CYS A 142 -16.98 -5.17 15.01
C CYS A 142 -16.49 -4.01 14.15
N LYS A 143 -15.51 -4.29 13.31
CA LYS A 143 -15.05 -3.38 12.27
C LYS A 143 -14.80 -4.14 10.97
N ALA A 144 -15.08 -3.46 9.86
CA ALA A 144 -14.68 -3.91 8.53
C ALA A 144 -14.11 -2.73 7.74
N LEU A 145 -13.36 -3.01 6.71
CA LEU A 145 -12.87 -2.02 5.74
C LEU A 145 -13.34 -2.47 4.37
N LEU A 146 -14.26 -1.71 3.78
CA LEU A 146 -14.77 -2.00 2.45
C LEU A 146 -13.84 -1.37 1.42
N ASP A 147 -13.45 -2.11 0.39
CA ASP A 147 -12.63 -1.56 -0.69
C ASP A 147 -13.36 -0.44 -1.40
N ILE A 148 -14.63 -0.65 -1.74
CA ILE A 148 -15.50 0.38 -2.31
C ILE A 148 -16.90 0.26 -1.69
N LEU A 149 -17.51 1.39 -1.39
CA LEU A 149 -18.92 1.50 -1.04
C LEU A 149 -19.59 2.47 -2.01
N ILE A 150 -20.63 2.02 -2.69
CA ILE A 150 -21.46 2.85 -3.55
C ILE A 150 -22.77 3.11 -2.86
N LEU A 151 -23.08 4.37 -2.63
CA LEU A 151 -24.36 4.81 -2.08
C LEU A 151 -25.16 5.55 -3.13
N VAL A 152 -26.36 5.07 -3.38
CA VAL A 152 -27.36 5.72 -4.23
C VAL A 152 -28.41 6.33 -3.33
N ARG A 153 -28.68 7.62 -3.50
CA ARG A 153 -29.67 8.38 -2.73
C ARG A 153 -30.64 9.08 -3.68
N ASP A 154 -31.87 9.26 -3.21
CA ASP A 154 -32.83 10.14 -3.89
C ASP A 154 -32.50 11.63 -3.68
N GLU A 155 -33.37 12.49 -4.21
CA GLU A 155 -33.24 13.96 -4.09
C GLU A 155 -33.38 14.44 -2.64
N GLU A 156 -34.10 13.73 -1.80
CA GLU A 156 -34.26 14.00 -0.38
C GLU A 156 -33.08 13.47 0.48
N GLY A 157 -32.14 12.74 -0.13
CA GLY A 157 -30.95 12.19 0.53
C GLY A 157 -31.17 10.83 1.18
N LYS A 158 -32.34 10.21 1.01
CA LYS A 158 -32.63 8.86 1.49
C LYS A 158 -31.83 7.85 0.69
N ILE A 159 -31.25 6.89 1.38
CA ILE A 159 -30.50 5.80 0.74
C ILE A 159 -31.49 4.87 0.05
N LEU A 160 -31.33 4.73 -1.26
CA LEU A 160 -32.06 3.80 -2.12
C LEU A 160 -31.30 2.49 -2.27
N GLU A 161 -29.97 2.56 -2.30
CA GLU A 161 -29.10 1.41 -2.52
C GLU A 161 -27.75 1.63 -1.84
N ALA A 162 -27.23 0.59 -1.20
CA ALA A 162 -25.91 0.56 -0.59
C ALA A 162 -25.16 -0.71 -1.05
N VAL A 163 -24.22 -0.54 -1.99
CA VAL A 163 -23.49 -1.65 -2.63
C VAL A 163 -22.07 -1.73 -2.09
N PRO A 164 -21.76 -2.72 -1.25
CA PRO A 164 -20.39 -3.02 -0.88
C PRO A 164 -19.72 -3.78 -2.02
N VAL A 165 -18.53 -3.32 -2.42
CA VAL A 165 -17.71 -3.97 -3.43
C VAL A 165 -16.36 -4.33 -2.81
N ASP A 166 -15.96 -5.56 -2.97
CA ASP A 166 -14.70 -6.08 -2.52
C ASP A 166 -13.87 -6.55 -3.73
N VAL A 167 -12.69 -5.98 -3.89
CA VAL A 167 -11.83 -6.21 -5.05
C VAL A 167 -10.89 -7.37 -4.76
N LYS A 168 -11.05 -8.46 -5.49
CA LYS A 168 -10.18 -9.64 -5.37
C LYS A 168 -9.27 -9.76 -6.57
N THR A 169 -7.98 -9.72 -6.34
CA THR A 169 -6.97 -10.06 -7.34
C THR A 169 -6.54 -11.51 -7.16
N MET A 170 -6.34 -12.20 -8.25
CA MET A 170 -5.88 -13.57 -8.23
C MET A 170 -5.05 -13.90 -9.45
N HIS A 171 -4.18 -14.88 -9.29
CA HIS A 171 -3.49 -15.48 -10.41
C HIS A 171 -4.31 -16.69 -10.93
N GLY A 172 -4.60 -16.71 -12.23
CA GLY A 172 -5.31 -17.82 -12.87
C GLY A 172 -6.61 -17.40 -13.55
N ASN A 173 -7.51 -18.37 -13.72
CA ASN A 173 -8.77 -18.20 -14.43
C ASN A 173 -9.99 -18.24 -13.50
N THR A 174 -11.19 -18.13 -14.08
CA THR A 174 -12.47 -18.14 -13.36
C THR A 174 -12.66 -19.37 -12.46
N TYR A 175 -12.12 -20.54 -12.82
CA TYR A 175 -12.21 -21.74 -11.96
C TYR A 175 -11.44 -21.58 -10.66
N HIS A 176 -10.27 -20.96 -10.71
CA HIS A 176 -9.51 -20.63 -9.51
C HIS A 176 -10.26 -19.66 -8.62
N PHE A 177 -10.95 -18.68 -9.21
CA PHE A 177 -11.81 -17.76 -8.46
C PHE A 177 -12.95 -18.51 -7.74
N LEU A 178 -13.69 -19.36 -8.44
CA LEU A 178 -14.78 -20.14 -7.85
C LEU A 178 -14.30 -21.07 -6.72
N SER A 179 -13.12 -21.65 -6.87
CA SER A 179 -12.48 -22.43 -5.80
C SER A 179 -12.15 -21.54 -4.60
N SER A 180 -11.57 -20.37 -4.84
CA SER A 180 -11.24 -19.40 -3.79
C SER A 180 -12.48 -18.86 -3.08
N LEU A 181 -13.56 -18.62 -3.80
CA LEU A 181 -14.84 -18.19 -3.23
C LEU A 181 -15.33 -19.18 -2.15
N LYS A 182 -15.25 -20.49 -2.44
CA LYS A 182 -15.65 -21.55 -1.51
C LYS A 182 -14.68 -21.73 -0.36
N THR A 183 -13.39 -21.83 -0.66
CA THR A 183 -12.37 -22.14 0.36
C THR A 183 -12.10 -20.98 1.30
N ARG A 184 -12.19 -19.75 0.83
CA ARG A 184 -11.98 -18.53 1.63
C ARG A 184 -13.28 -17.94 2.19
N ARG A 185 -14.42 -18.57 1.90
CA ARG A 185 -15.72 -18.18 2.41
C ARG A 185 -16.04 -16.69 2.17
N TYR A 186 -15.88 -16.24 0.93
CA TYR A 186 -16.24 -14.86 0.56
C TYR A 186 -17.74 -14.57 0.71
N ASP A 187 -18.56 -15.60 0.73
CA ASP A 187 -19.97 -15.53 1.10
C ASP A 187 -20.18 -14.97 2.51
N ILE A 188 -19.38 -15.43 3.48
CA ILE A 188 -19.42 -14.91 4.86
C ILE A 188 -18.97 -13.45 4.88
N GLN A 189 -17.95 -13.08 4.15
CA GLN A 189 -17.48 -11.70 4.07
C GLN A 189 -18.58 -10.78 3.51
N ALA A 190 -19.28 -11.20 2.45
CA ALA A 190 -20.38 -10.44 1.87
C ALA A 190 -21.53 -10.26 2.88
N ALA A 191 -21.97 -11.33 3.54
CA ALA A 191 -22.99 -11.26 4.59
C ALA A 191 -22.56 -10.34 5.74
N TRP A 192 -21.29 -10.40 6.13
CA TRP A 192 -20.74 -9.53 7.18
C TRP A 192 -20.80 -8.05 6.83
N TYR A 193 -20.47 -7.70 5.59
CA TYR A 193 -20.60 -6.34 5.10
C TYR A 193 -22.05 -5.88 5.06
N THR A 194 -22.98 -6.73 4.63
CA THR A 194 -24.41 -6.43 4.61
C THR A 194 -24.95 -6.14 6.01
N ILE A 195 -24.67 -7.00 6.99
CA ILE A 195 -25.06 -6.79 8.39
C ILE A 195 -24.53 -5.44 8.91
N GLY A 196 -23.26 -5.16 8.65
CA GLY A 196 -22.64 -3.91 9.08
C GLY A 196 -23.26 -2.69 8.44
N LEU A 197 -23.56 -2.71 7.14
CA LEU A 197 -24.19 -1.60 6.42
C LEU A 197 -25.62 -1.33 6.90
N VAL A 198 -26.42 -2.40 7.09
CA VAL A 198 -27.76 -2.30 7.64
C VAL A 198 -27.75 -1.55 8.97
N GLN A 199 -26.86 -1.93 9.88
CA GLN A 199 -26.78 -1.26 11.18
C GLN A 199 -26.20 0.16 11.08
N TYR A 200 -25.14 0.35 10.31
CA TYR A 200 -24.45 1.64 10.20
C TYR A 200 -25.35 2.73 9.62
N PHE A 201 -26.13 2.39 8.60
CA PHE A 201 -27.01 3.34 7.93
C PHE A 201 -28.48 3.26 8.41
N GLY A 202 -28.83 2.29 9.24
CA GLY A 202 -30.22 2.10 9.68
C GLY A 202 -31.19 1.76 8.55
N ILE A 203 -30.71 1.00 7.54
CA ILE A 203 -31.47 0.60 6.35
C ILE A 203 -32.00 -0.83 6.49
N SER A 204 -32.96 -1.23 5.64
CA SER A 204 -33.40 -2.62 5.58
C SER A 204 -32.45 -3.48 4.77
N GLU A 205 -32.50 -4.82 4.96
CA GLU A 205 -31.67 -5.76 4.20
C GLU A 205 -32.04 -5.83 2.70
N ASP A 206 -33.21 -5.27 2.34
CA ASP A 206 -33.75 -5.28 0.97
C ASP A 206 -33.26 -4.07 0.12
N ILE A 207 -32.32 -3.27 0.63
CA ILE A 207 -31.78 -2.07 -0.04
C ILE A 207 -30.38 -2.30 -0.58
#